data_d7f42f4d3cee036e615823a7e368e17e
#
_entry.id   d7f42f4d3cee036e615823a7e368e17e
#
_cell.length_a   1.000
_cell.length_b   1.000
_cell.length_c   1.000
_cell.angle_alpha   90.00
_cell.angle_beta   90.00
_cell.angle_gamma   90.00
#
_symmetry.space_group_name_H-M   'P 1'
#
loop_
_entity.id
_entity.type
_entity.pdbx_description
1 polymer ?
#
loop_
_entity_poly.entity_id
_entity_poly.type
_entity_poly.pdbx_seq_one_letter_code
_entity_poly.pdbx_strand_id
1 'polypeptide(L)'
;MRHAIVPLFSFLIGLFLWSAEASAFCGFYVGKADTKLFNKASEVVIARQDNKTVITMANDFKGDVKEFAMVIPVPTVLEKDQIHVGDPTVLKHLADYSAPRLVEYFDENPCRRYELMEDRMGSMKNMAPASASAKQERNKALGVTVEAQYTVGEYDILILSAKESHGLKTWLSENEYRIPSGTSTVLQSYLKQNMKFFVARVNLVEQSKFGFTHLRPLQIAFESPKFMLPIRLGTVNAEGAQELFIYLLTKQGRVETTNYRTVRLPEAQEIPFYVKDKFGDFYRDLFTEQVKRESERGVFLEYAWDMSWCDPCAANPLSTEELRSLGVFWQDNQNEMQRGKAFSPQGQNVFLTRLHVRYDAAHFPEDLMFQETSDRNNFQARYVLRHPWTGTEDCSAATAYRQQLRDRSEREAHTLANLTGWNIGEIRKAMNLASLPAGEDKKWYQRLWTN
;
A
#
# COMPACT_ATOMS: atom_id res chain seq x y z
N MET A 1 33.22 -14.86 65.59
CA MET A 1 31.98 -15.07 64.94
C MET A 1 31.73 -13.92 63.99
N ARG A 2 31.96 -14.11 62.68
CA ARG A 2 31.76 -13.07 61.61
C ARG A 2 30.58 -13.48 60.77
N HIS A 3 29.49 -12.68 60.80
CA HIS A 3 28.33 -12.86 59.95
C HIS A 3 28.61 -12.21 58.60
N ALA A 4 28.58 -13.02 57.55
CA ALA A 4 28.62 -12.58 56.17
C ALA A 4 27.21 -12.25 55.70
N ILE A 5 26.98 -11.01 55.28
CA ILE A 5 25.75 -10.55 54.64
C ILE A 5 25.91 -10.73 53.13
N VAL A 6 25.09 -11.56 52.53
CA VAL A 6 24.98 -11.75 51.07
C VAL A 6 23.94 -10.78 50.53
N PRO A 7 24.26 -9.89 49.59
CA PRO A 7 23.22 -9.07 48.93
C PRO A 7 22.51 -9.86 47.87
N LEU A 8 21.17 -9.91 47.97
CA LEU A 8 20.25 -10.49 47.04
C LEU A 8 20.14 -9.52 45.84
N PHE A 9 20.75 -9.87 44.72
CA PHE A 9 20.63 -9.14 43.46
C PHE A 9 19.32 -9.58 42.80
N SER A 10 18.26 -8.75 42.90
CA SER A 10 17.01 -8.91 42.16
C SER A 10 17.25 -8.59 40.67
N PHE A 11 17.32 -9.64 39.86
CA PHE A 11 17.38 -9.55 38.41
C PHE A 11 15.99 -9.25 37.89
N LEU A 12 15.69 -7.97 37.64
CA LEU A 12 14.49 -7.54 36.96
C LEU A 12 14.66 -7.88 35.47
N ILE A 13 14.10 -9.03 35.05
CA ILE A 13 13.96 -9.40 33.64
C ILE A 13 12.86 -8.49 33.06
N GLY A 14 13.26 -7.41 32.41
CA GLY A 14 12.39 -6.62 31.57
C GLY A 14 11.92 -7.47 30.39
N LEU A 15 10.66 -7.91 30.42
CA LEU A 15 9.97 -8.44 29.23
C LEU A 15 9.86 -7.30 28.21
N PHE A 16 10.79 -7.23 27.28
CA PHE A 16 10.56 -6.53 26.02
C PHE A 16 9.48 -7.31 25.25
N LEU A 17 8.26 -6.81 25.30
CA LEU A 17 7.21 -7.18 24.37
C LEU A 17 7.63 -6.66 22.99
N TRP A 18 8.34 -7.48 22.25
CA TRP A 18 8.46 -7.29 20.80
C TRP A 18 7.08 -7.48 20.20
N SER A 19 6.45 -6.38 19.82
CA SER A 19 5.29 -6.40 18.94
C SER A 19 5.76 -7.06 17.62
N ALA A 20 5.35 -8.29 17.40
CA ALA A 20 5.52 -8.96 16.12
C ALA A 20 4.62 -8.22 15.11
N GLU A 21 5.24 -7.45 14.21
CA GLU A 21 4.53 -6.86 13.09
C GLU A 21 4.04 -8.00 12.18
N ALA A 22 2.73 -8.11 12.06
CA ALA A 22 2.06 -9.10 11.22
C ALA A 22 1.98 -8.60 9.76
N SER A 23 1.95 -9.50 8.81
CA SER A 23 2.20 -9.23 7.39
C SER A 23 1.17 -9.84 6.46
N ALA A 24 0.90 -9.23 5.32
CA ALA A 24 -0.19 -9.51 4.40
C ALA A 24 0.20 -10.28 3.12
N PHE A 25 -0.73 -11.09 2.58
CA PHE A 25 -0.59 -11.81 1.32
C PHE A 25 -1.94 -12.10 0.66
N CYS A 26 -2.04 -11.95 -0.68
CA CYS A 26 -3.27 -12.22 -1.45
C CYS A 26 -3.57 -13.70 -1.70
N GLY A 27 -2.75 -14.60 -1.19
CA GLY A 27 -2.94 -16.05 -1.22
C GLY A 27 -2.59 -16.66 0.11
N PHE A 28 -2.20 -17.94 0.15
CA PHE A 28 -1.57 -18.53 1.31
C PHE A 28 -0.36 -19.39 0.94
N TYR A 29 0.59 -19.47 1.86
CA TYR A 29 1.77 -20.31 1.70
C TYR A 29 1.51 -21.70 2.26
N VAL A 30 1.98 -22.71 1.56
CA VAL A 30 2.02 -24.11 2.02
C VAL A 30 3.47 -24.58 1.99
N GLY A 31 3.99 -24.99 3.13
CA GLY A 31 5.36 -25.51 3.25
C GLY A 31 5.36 -27.02 3.37
N LYS A 32 6.45 -27.70 2.90
CA LYS A 32 6.65 -29.15 3.02
C LYS A 32 7.14 -29.61 4.39
N ALA A 33 7.52 -28.73 5.28
CA ALA A 33 8.03 -29.05 6.62
C ALA A 33 7.33 -28.22 7.70
N ASP A 34 7.66 -28.47 8.97
CA ASP A 34 7.12 -27.73 10.15
C ASP A 34 7.52 -26.26 10.22
N THR A 35 7.71 -25.62 9.09
CA THR A 35 8.16 -24.24 8.97
C THR A 35 7.00 -23.28 8.97
N LYS A 36 7.03 -22.31 9.88
CA LYS A 36 6.14 -21.16 9.87
C LYS A 36 6.67 -20.16 8.85
N LEU A 37 5.86 -19.88 7.84
CA LEU A 37 6.15 -18.90 6.80
C LEU A 37 5.35 -17.64 7.10
N PHE A 38 6.04 -16.51 7.14
CA PHE A 38 5.43 -15.20 7.34
C PHE A 38 5.83 -14.27 6.21
N ASN A 39 4.91 -13.40 5.85
CA ASN A 39 5.14 -12.30 4.93
C ASN A 39 5.10 -10.98 5.73
N LYS A 40 6.00 -10.04 5.52
CA LYS A 40 6.08 -8.81 6.34
C LYS A 40 5.23 -7.66 5.81
N ALA A 41 5.12 -7.52 4.52
CA ALA A 41 4.19 -6.63 3.81
C ALA A 41 4.02 -7.14 2.39
N SER A 42 2.81 -7.09 1.85
CA SER A 42 2.57 -7.39 0.44
C SER A 42 2.33 -6.13 -0.34
N GLU A 43 2.88 -6.10 -1.54
CA GLU A 43 2.61 -5.09 -2.54
C GLU A 43 1.96 -5.73 -3.76
N VAL A 44 0.83 -5.18 -4.16
CA VAL A 44 0.09 -5.67 -5.33
C VAL A 44 -0.16 -4.52 -6.28
N VAL A 45 0.25 -4.69 -7.52
CA VAL A 45 -0.10 -3.77 -8.61
C VAL A 45 -1.18 -4.41 -9.46
N ILE A 46 -2.24 -3.67 -9.75
CA ILE A 46 -3.32 -4.10 -10.63
C ILE A 46 -3.46 -3.08 -11.75
N ALA A 47 -3.06 -3.45 -12.95
CA ALA A 47 -3.35 -2.70 -14.15
C ALA A 47 -4.65 -3.22 -14.77
N ARG A 48 -5.64 -2.35 -14.93
CA ARG A 48 -6.95 -2.75 -15.45
C ARG A 48 -7.51 -1.75 -16.45
N GLN A 49 -8.03 -2.32 -17.55
CA GLN A 49 -8.90 -1.60 -18.48
C GLN A 49 -10.03 -2.55 -18.89
N ASP A 50 -11.25 -2.12 -18.73
CA ASP A 50 -12.47 -2.92 -18.98
C ASP A 50 -12.44 -4.24 -18.19
N ASN A 51 -12.49 -5.39 -18.87
CA ASN A 51 -12.41 -6.70 -18.23
C ASN A 51 -11.00 -7.29 -18.19
N LYS A 52 -10.01 -6.62 -18.80
CA LYS A 52 -8.62 -7.09 -18.85
C LYS A 52 -7.88 -6.61 -17.61
N THR A 53 -7.25 -7.54 -16.94
CA THR A 53 -6.54 -7.28 -15.67
C THR A 53 -5.17 -7.93 -15.72
N VAL A 54 -4.14 -7.19 -15.31
CA VAL A 54 -2.82 -7.71 -15.01
C VAL A 54 -2.56 -7.46 -13.53
N ILE A 55 -2.26 -8.52 -12.79
CA ILE A 55 -1.91 -8.43 -11.36
C ILE A 55 -0.44 -8.78 -11.21
N THR A 56 0.33 -7.90 -10.59
CA THR A 56 1.72 -8.13 -10.19
C THR A 56 1.78 -8.19 -8.67
N MET A 57 2.29 -9.29 -8.11
CA MET A 57 2.36 -9.55 -6.68
C MET A 57 3.82 -9.65 -6.25
N ALA A 58 4.25 -8.74 -5.40
CA ALA A 58 5.52 -8.84 -4.69
C ALA A 58 5.25 -9.27 -3.26
N ASN A 59 5.85 -10.39 -2.90
CA ASN A 59 5.67 -10.98 -1.59
C ASN A 59 7.02 -11.01 -0.88
N ASP A 60 7.12 -10.30 0.23
CA ASP A 60 8.28 -10.40 1.12
C ASP A 60 8.12 -11.64 1.99
N PHE A 61 9.04 -12.57 1.85
CA PHE A 61 9.00 -13.83 2.55
C PHE A 61 10.12 -13.91 3.60
N LYS A 62 9.75 -14.33 4.79
CA LYS A 62 10.70 -14.68 5.86
C LYS A 62 10.52 -16.13 6.25
N GLY A 63 11.58 -16.92 6.18
CA GLY A 63 11.61 -18.29 6.67
C GLY A 63 12.73 -19.10 6.00
N ASP A 64 13.23 -20.11 6.72
CA ASP A 64 14.17 -21.10 6.19
C ASP A 64 13.36 -22.27 5.61
N VAL A 65 13.01 -22.20 4.34
CA VAL A 65 12.16 -23.20 3.69
C VAL A 65 12.78 -23.73 2.43
N LYS A 66 12.96 -25.04 2.41
CA LYS A 66 13.54 -25.73 1.26
C LYS A 66 12.57 -25.85 0.08
N GLU A 67 11.27 -25.90 0.33
CA GLU A 67 10.24 -25.91 -0.70
C GLU A 67 8.91 -25.39 -0.14
N PHE A 68 8.28 -24.44 -0.77
CA PHE A 68 6.95 -23.93 -0.46
C PHE A 68 6.19 -23.56 -1.73
N ALA A 69 4.88 -23.44 -1.63
CA ALA A 69 4.05 -22.96 -2.73
C ALA A 69 3.13 -21.83 -2.28
N MET A 70 2.86 -20.92 -3.22
CA MET A 70 1.81 -19.91 -3.11
C MET A 70 0.55 -20.43 -3.79
N VAL A 71 -0.59 -20.30 -3.15
CA VAL A 71 -1.90 -20.66 -3.72
C VAL A 71 -2.73 -19.40 -3.86
N ILE A 72 -3.08 -19.05 -5.10
CA ILE A 72 -3.76 -17.81 -5.45
C ILE A 72 -5.04 -18.15 -6.22
N PRO A 73 -6.23 -17.68 -5.78
CA PRO A 73 -7.45 -17.85 -6.56
C PRO A 73 -7.41 -16.99 -7.81
N VAL A 74 -7.74 -17.57 -8.96
CA VAL A 74 -7.80 -16.86 -10.24
C VAL A 74 -9.15 -17.14 -10.93
N PRO A 75 -9.70 -16.19 -11.71
CA PRO A 75 -11.03 -16.33 -12.27
C PRO A 75 -11.12 -17.37 -13.40
N THR A 76 -10.01 -17.71 -14.02
CA THR A 76 -9.96 -18.58 -15.21
C THR A 76 -8.72 -19.49 -15.17
N VAL A 77 -8.68 -20.48 -16.03
CA VAL A 77 -7.44 -21.22 -16.33
C VAL A 77 -6.50 -20.29 -17.08
N LEU A 78 -5.26 -20.19 -16.61
CA LEU A 78 -4.23 -19.34 -17.21
C LEU A 78 -3.38 -20.15 -18.16
N GLU A 79 -3.07 -19.58 -19.31
CA GLU A 79 -2.09 -20.10 -20.25
C GLU A 79 -0.67 -19.59 -19.88
N LYS A 80 0.36 -20.25 -20.40
CA LYS A 80 1.76 -19.92 -20.08
C LYS A 80 2.09 -18.44 -20.35
N ASP A 81 1.64 -17.94 -21.50
CA ASP A 81 1.94 -16.57 -21.95
C ASP A 81 1.20 -15.48 -21.15
N GLN A 82 0.27 -15.89 -20.28
CA GLN A 82 -0.40 -15.01 -19.33
C GLN A 82 0.36 -14.86 -18.00
N ILE A 83 1.50 -15.57 -17.85
CA ILE A 83 2.26 -15.64 -16.60
C ILE A 83 3.68 -15.12 -16.86
N HIS A 84 4.11 -14.16 -16.05
CA HIS A 84 5.41 -13.53 -16.17
C HIS A 84 6.06 -13.32 -14.78
N VAL A 85 7.36 -13.11 -14.76
CA VAL A 85 8.12 -12.71 -13.56
C VAL A 85 8.59 -11.28 -13.75
N GLY A 86 8.15 -10.40 -12.87
CA GLY A 86 8.40 -8.97 -12.93
C GLY A 86 9.75 -8.54 -12.36
N ASP A 87 10.04 -7.25 -12.50
CA ASP A 87 11.24 -6.60 -11.94
C ASP A 87 10.88 -5.91 -10.62
N PRO A 88 11.51 -6.27 -9.48
CA PRO A 88 11.28 -5.63 -8.19
C PRO A 88 11.70 -4.15 -8.16
N THR A 89 12.61 -3.71 -9.03
CA THR A 89 13.05 -2.31 -9.07
C THR A 89 11.95 -1.37 -9.54
N VAL A 90 11.11 -1.83 -10.46
CA VAL A 90 9.97 -1.05 -10.97
C VAL A 90 8.88 -0.92 -9.91
N LEU A 91 8.63 -1.97 -9.13
CA LEU A 91 7.73 -1.90 -7.97
C LEU A 91 8.22 -0.90 -6.94
N LYS A 92 9.52 -0.97 -6.61
CA LYS A 92 10.12 0.01 -5.70
C LYS A 92 9.97 1.44 -6.21
N HIS A 93 10.19 1.68 -7.51
CA HIS A 93 10.00 3.00 -8.10
C HIS A 93 8.54 3.48 -7.97
N LEU A 94 7.57 2.61 -8.25
CA LEU A 94 6.15 2.92 -8.06
C LEU A 94 5.80 3.25 -6.60
N ALA A 95 6.35 2.47 -5.66
CA ALA A 95 6.18 2.68 -4.24
C ALA A 95 6.75 4.04 -3.79
N ASP A 96 7.99 4.36 -4.19
CA ASP A 96 8.67 5.62 -3.88
C ASP A 96 7.93 6.82 -4.51
N TYR A 97 7.44 6.67 -5.75
CA TYR A 97 6.69 7.70 -6.47
C TYR A 97 5.39 8.08 -5.77
N SER A 98 4.66 7.11 -5.22
CA SER A 98 3.32 7.29 -4.65
C SER A 98 3.26 7.33 -3.12
N ALA A 99 4.40 7.23 -2.44
CA ALA A 99 4.45 7.19 -0.97
C ALA A 99 3.94 8.49 -0.33
N PRO A 100 3.31 8.41 0.85
CA PRO A 100 3.11 9.57 1.71
C PRO A 100 4.42 10.29 2.00
N ARG A 101 4.38 11.63 2.10
CA ARG A 101 5.61 12.41 2.21
C ARG A 101 5.50 13.68 3.02
N LEU A 102 6.66 14.21 3.39
CA LEU A 102 6.82 15.53 3.94
C LEU A 102 7.04 16.56 2.82
N VAL A 103 6.44 17.73 2.97
CA VAL A 103 6.73 18.91 2.15
C VAL A 103 7.19 20.04 3.04
N GLU A 104 8.20 20.78 2.60
CA GLU A 104 8.82 21.83 3.39
C GLU A 104 8.48 23.18 2.79
N TYR A 105 8.00 24.09 3.62
CA TYR A 105 7.78 25.50 3.28
C TYR A 105 8.60 26.39 4.19
N PHE A 106 8.98 27.54 3.69
CA PHE A 106 9.76 28.53 4.42
C PHE A 106 8.95 29.81 4.58
N ASP A 107 8.87 30.32 5.80
CA ASP A 107 8.21 31.59 6.06
C ASP A 107 9.06 32.73 5.50
N GLU A 108 8.40 33.62 4.79
CA GLU A 108 9.05 34.80 4.24
C GLU A 108 9.34 35.83 5.32
N ASN A 109 10.28 36.75 5.04
CA ASN A 109 10.57 37.89 5.91
C ASN A 109 9.32 38.79 6.01
N PRO A 110 8.67 38.90 7.17
CA PRO A 110 7.43 39.67 7.32
C PRO A 110 7.62 41.18 7.13
N CYS A 111 8.87 41.67 7.13
CA CYS A 111 9.20 43.08 6.90
C CYS A 111 9.34 43.46 5.40
N ARG A 112 9.30 42.48 4.48
CA ARG A 112 9.32 42.72 3.04
C ARG A 112 7.90 42.93 2.50
N ARG A 113 7.71 44.01 1.71
CA ARG A 113 6.45 44.22 0.95
C ARG A 113 6.62 43.62 -0.43
N TYR A 114 5.70 42.76 -0.86
CA TYR A 114 5.63 42.24 -2.23
C TYR A 114 4.51 42.90 -3.02
N GLU A 115 4.79 43.26 -4.27
CA GLU A 115 3.79 43.60 -5.28
C GLU A 115 3.37 42.31 -6.00
N LEU A 116 2.05 42.11 -6.13
CA LEU A 116 1.45 40.91 -6.71
C LEU A 116 1.46 40.95 -8.23
N MET A 117 1.94 39.89 -8.90
CA MET A 117 1.71 39.61 -10.32
C MET A 117 0.82 38.37 -10.48
N GLU A 118 -0.26 38.53 -11.25
CA GLU A 118 -1.14 37.43 -11.68
C GLU A 118 -0.69 36.87 -13.03
N ASP A 119 -0.82 35.54 -13.24
CA ASP A 119 -0.81 34.98 -14.59
C ASP A 119 -1.72 33.75 -14.78
N ARG A 120 -2.12 33.49 -16.03
CA ARG A 120 -3.34 32.84 -16.48
C ARG A 120 -3.14 31.42 -17.01
N MET A 121 -4.24 30.65 -16.96
CA MET A 121 -4.42 29.25 -17.41
C MET A 121 -4.81 29.07 -18.87
N GLY A 122 -4.57 27.85 -19.43
CA GLY A 122 -5.14 27.35 -20.69
C GLY A 122 -5.25 25.81 -20.74
N SER A 123 -6.38 25.32 -21.20
CA SER A 123 -6.85 23.93 -21.20
C SER A 123 -7.00 23.34 -22.60
N MET A 124 -6.92 21.97 -22.78
CA MET A 124 -7.72 21.23 -23.79
C MET A 124 -7.72 19.69 -23.73
N LYS A 125 -8.71 19.06 -24.41
CA LYS A 125 -9.37 17.75 -24.25
C LYS A 125 -9.09 16.67 -25.34
N ASN A 126 -9.16 15.38 -24.99
CA ASN A 126 -9.96 14.17 -25.36
C ASN A 126 -9.78 13.32 -26.64
N MET A 127 -9.81 12.01 -26.52
CA MET A 127 -10.79 10.93 -26.92
C MET A 127 -10.19 9.60 -27.45
N ALA A 128 -10.87 8.48 -27.17
CA ALA A 128 -10.58 7.03 -27.35
C ALA A 128 -11.31 6.44 -28.61
N PRO A 129 -11.51 5.11 -28.93
CA PRO A 129 -11.43 3.81 -28.22
C PRO A 129 -11.16 2.47 -29.02
N ALA A 130 -11.11 1.31 -28.33
CA ALA A 130 -11.63 -0.08 -28.55
C ALA A 130 -10.97 -1.05 -29.58
N SER A 131 -10.97 -2.38 -29.53
CA SER A 131 -11.37 -3.55 -28.73
C SER A 131 -11.07 -4.92 -29.40
N ALA A 132 -11.07 -6.03 -28.64
CA ALA A 132 -11.54 -7.44 -28.80
C ALA A 132 -10.64 -8.57 -29.36
N SER A 133 -10.54 -9.71 -28.80
CA SER A 133 -11.09 -10.98 -28.28
C SER A 133 -10.61 -12.25 -29.04
N ALA A 134 -10.50 -13.47 -28.64
CA ALA A 134 -10.88 -14.53 -27.72
C ALA A 134 -10.54 -15.97 -28.19
N LYS A 135 -10.53 -16.97 -27.28
CA LYS A 135 -10.97 -18.39 -27.28
C LYS A 135 -9.91 -19.50 -26.96
N GLN A 136 -10.34 -20.56 -26.45
CA GLN A 136 -10.56 -21.45 -25.31
C GLN A 136 -10.53 -22.97 -25.70
N GLU A 137 -10.27 -23.89 -24.73
CA GLU A 137 -10.78 -25.26 -24.44
C GLU A 137 -9.70 -26.28 -23.98
N ARG A 138 -9.87 -27.36 -23.24
CA ARG A 138 -10.63 -27.98 -22.14
C ARG A 138 -10.07 -29.40 -21.85
N ASN A 139 -9.99 -29.97 -20.66
CA ASN A 139 -10.54 -31.27 -20.25
C ASN A 139 -10.08 -31.86 -18.87
N LYS A 140 -10.88 -32.80 -18.34
CA LYS A 140 -11.21 -33.28 -17.01
C LYS A 140 -10.64 -34.66 -16.60
N ALA A 141 -10.46 -34.93 -15.28
CA ALA A 141 -11.11 -35.93 -14.42
C ALA A 141 -10.33 -36.17 -13.10
N LEU A 142 -10.98 -36.17 -11.97
CA LEU A 142 -10.63 -36.57 -10.57
C LEU A 142 -10.98 -35.51 -9.51
N GLY A 143 -12.04 -34.72 -9.68
CA GLY A 143 -12.42 -33.75 -8.66
C GLY A 143 -11.42 -32.57 -8.50
N VAL A 144 -10.13 -32.80 -8.68
CA VAL A 144 -9.08 -31.82 -8.95
C VAL A 144 -8.45 -32.15 -10.28
N THR A 145 -8.44 -31.19 -11.19
CA THR A 145 -7.78 -31.32 -12.48
C THR A 145 -6.58 -30.39 -12.47
N VAL A 146 -5.40 -30.93 -12.77
CA VAL A 146 -4.26 -30.11 -13.18
C VAL A 146 -4.57 -29.68 -14.60
N GLU A 147 -5.04 -28.46 -14.76
CA GLU A 147 -5.44 -27.89 -16.06
C GLU A 147 -4.21 -27.56 -16.90
N ALA A 148 -3.12 -27.14 -16.25
CA ALA A 148 -1.87 -26.80 -16.88
C ALA A 148 -0.70 -26.83 -15.91
N GLN A 149 0.51 -27.02 -16.46
CA GLN A 149 1.78 -26.95 -15.72
C GLN A 149 2.81 -26.18 -16.54
N TYR A 150 3.48 -25.24 -15.89
CA TYR A 150 4.49 -24.37 -16.51
C TYR A 150 5.70 -24.17 -15.58
N THR A 151 6.86 -23.89 -16.16
CA THR A 151 7.99 -23.31 -15.43
C THR A 151 8.25 -21.91 -15.97
N VAL A 152 8.25 -20.93 -15.09
CA VAL A 152 8.46 -19.50 -15.40
C VAL A 152 9.41 -18.91 -14.36
N GLY A 153 10.64 -18.59 -14.78
CA GLY A 153 11.71 -18.16 -13.86
C GLY A 153 11.97 -19.18 -12.77
N GLU A 154 11.98 -18.74 -11.53
CA GLU A 154 12.13 -19.58 -10.32
C GLU A 154 10.83 -20.27 -9.87
N TYR A 155 9.76 -20.20 -10.65
CA TYR A 155 8.47 -20.76 -10.27
C TYR A 155 8.07 -21.96 -11.13
N ASP A 156 7.76 -23.07 -10.49
CA ASP A 156 7.01 -24.19 -11.07
C ASP A 156 5.51 -23.96 -10.77
N ILE A 157 4.72 -23.82 -11.82
CA ILE A 157 3.34 -23.36 -11.75
C ILE A 157 2.40 -24.48 -12.15
N LEU A 158 1.33 -24.64 -11.35
CA LEU A 158 0.22 -25.55 -11.62
C LEU A 158 -1.07 -24.75 -11.61
N ILE A 159 -1.91 -24.94 -12.60
CA ILE A 159 -3.27 -24.40 -12.61
C ILE A 159 -4.22 -25.52 -12.28
N LEU A 160 -4.91 -25.39 -11.15
CA LEU A 160 -5.83 -26.39 -10.65
C LEU A 160 -7.27 -25.91 -10.74
N SER A 161 -8.14 -26.77 -11.21
CA SER A 161 -9.60 -26.65 -10.96
C SER A 161 -10.00 -27.74 -9.97
N ALA A 162 -10.91 -27.41 -9.07
CA ALA A 162 -11.46 -28.35 -8.14
C ALA A 162 -12.99 -28.20 -8.05
N LYS A 163 -13.70 -29.31 -7.91
CA LYS A 163 -15.14 -29.31 -7.71
C LYS A 163 -15.53 -29.06 -6.26
N GLU A 164 -14.66 -29.50 -5.34
CA GLU A 164 -14.86 -29.42 -3.90
C GLU A 164 -13.59 -28.98 -3.17
N SER A 165 -13.75 -28.22 -2.08
CA SER A 165 -12.63 -27.76 -1.25
C SER A 165 -11.85 -28.91 -0.63
N HIS A 166 -12.53 -30.05 -0.35
CA HIS A 166 -11.89 -31.25 0.18
C HIS A 166 -10.92 -31.87 -0.83
N GLY A 167 -11.29 -31.91 -2.12
CA GLY A 167 -10.42 -32.42 -3.18
C GLY A 167 -9.12 -31.60 -3.32
N LEU A 168 -9.21 -30.26 -3.32
CA LEU A 168 -8.02 -29.41 -3.36
C LEU A 168 -7.16 -29.57 -2.11
N LYS A 169 -7.78 -29.65 -0.93
CA LYS A 169 -7.07 -29.91 0.31
C LYS A 169 -6.34 -31.24 0.29
N THR A 170 -7.02 -32.31 -0.17
CA THR A 170 -6.43 -33.64 -0.28
C THR A 170 -5.24 -33.63 -1.26
N TRP A 171 -5.42 -33.01 -2.43
CA TRP A 171 -4.35 -32.89 -3.41
C TRP A 171 -3.11 -32.16 -2.85
N LEU A 172 -3.30 -31.03 -2.18
CA LEU A 172 -2.22 -30.29 -1.53
C LEU A 172 -1.52 -31.17 -0.46
N SER A 173 -2.30 -31.91 0.35
CA SER A 173 -1.75 -32.80 1.37
C SER A 173 -0.99 -34.00 0.79
N GLU A 174 -1.48 -34.59 -0.30
CA GLU A 174 -0.80 -35.68 -1.04
C GLU A 174 0.51 -35.22 -1.69
N ASN A 175 0.58 -33.93 -2.02
CA ASN A 175 1.81 -33.28 -2.49
C ASN A 175 2.68 -32.74 -1.35
N GLU A 176 2.45 -33.25 -0.13
CA GLU A 176 3.23 -32.95 1.10
C GLU A 176 3.09 -31.50 1.62
N TYR A 177 2.11 -30.74 1.13
CA TYR A 177 1.86 -29.38 1.63
C TYR A 177 0.99 -29.38 2.87
N ARG A 178 1.45 -28.67 3.89
CA ARG A 178 0.69 -28.50 5.13
C ARG A 178 -0.32 -27.36 4.99
N ILE A 179 -1.59 -27.70 5.19
CA ILE A 179 -2.70 -26.76 5.02
C ILE A 179 -3.15 -26.26 6.39
N PRO A 180 -3.17 -24.93 6.63
CA PRO A 180 -3.65 -24.37 7.88
C PRO A 180 -5.10 -24.74 8.20
N SER A 181 -5.47 -24.74 9.49
CA SER A 181 -6.86 -24.89 9.91
C SER A 181 -7.72 -23.73 9.39
N GLY A 182 -8.98 -23.99 9.03
CA GLY A 182 -9.89 -22.96 8.48
C GLY A 182 -9.81 -22.75 6.96
N THR A 183 -8.75 -23.21 6.29
CA THR A 183 -8.56 -23.07 4.84
C THR A 183 -9.74 -23.60 4.02
N SER A 184 -10.34 -24.73 4.43
CA SER A 184 -11.43 -25.38 3.69
C SER A 184 -12.63 -24.46 3.49
N THR A 185 -13.03 -23.69 4.50
CA THR A 185 -14.16 -22.75 4.43
C THR A 185 -13.88 -21.62 3.43
N VAL A 186 -12.66 -21.10 3.46
CA VAL A 186 -12.24 -20.02 2.55
C VAL A 186 -12.15 -20.54 1.11
N LEU A 187 -11.52 -21.71 0.89
CA LEU A 187 -11.44 -22.35 -0.43
C LEU A 187 -12.84 -22.62 -1.01
N GLN A 188 -13.79 -23.10 -0.19
CA GLN A 188 -15.14 -23.35 -0.64
C GLN A 188 -15.85 -22.09 -1.19
N SER A 189 -15.56 -20.92 -0.64
CA SER A 189 -16.12 -19.66 -1.14
C SER A 189 -15.64 -19.33 -2.55
N TYR A 190 -14.39 -19.63 -2.88
CA TYR A 190 -13.84 -19.44 -4.22
C TYR A 190 -14.35 -20.50 -5.21
N LEU A 191 -14.49 -21.74 -4.77
CA LEU A 191 -15.08 -22.80 -5.59
C LEU A 191 -16.54 -22.50 -5.97
N LYS A 192 -17.34 -21.98 -5.04
CA LYS A 192 -18.71 -21.51 -5.32
C LYS A 192 -18.75 -20.43 -6.40
N GLN A 193 -17.70 -19.65 -6.55
CA GLN A 193 -17.52 -18.63 -7.57
C GLN A 193 -16.89 -19.19 -8.85
N ASN A 194 -16.68 -20.50 -8.95
CA ASN A 194 -16.02 -21.19 -10.08
C ASN A 194 -14.58 -20.72 -10.34
N MET A 195 -13.91 -20.20 -9.31
CA MET A 195 -12.51 -19.81 -9.43
C MET A 195 -11.59 -21.02 -9.53
N LYS A 196 -10.45 -20.83 -10.18
CA LYS A 196 -9.35 -21.79 -10.29
C LYS A 196 -8.28 -21.43 -9.27
N PHE A 197 -7.30 -22.32 -9.10
CA PHE A 197 -6.22 -22.10 -8.17
C PHE A 197 -4.91 -22.16 -8.92
N PHE A 198 -4.22 -21.02 -8.92
CA PHE A 198 -2.87 -20.88 -9.38
C PHE A 198 -1.95 -21.28 -8.24
N VAL A 199 -1.20 -22.35 -8.42
CA VAL A 199 -0.24 -22.86 -7.44
C VAL A 199 1.15 -22.62 -7.99
N ALA A 200 1.90 -21.69 -7.41
CA ALA A 200 3.28 -21.41 -7.77
C ALA A 200 4.20 -22.00 -6.70
N ARG A 201 4.97 -23.00 -7.08
CA ARG A 201 6.01 -23.60 -6.25
C ARG A 201 7.32 -22.87 -6.50
N VAL A 202 7.98 -22.44 -5.44
CA VAL A 202 9.29 -21.82 -5.55
C VAL A 202 10.38 -22.90 -5.57
N ASN A 203 11.19 -22.85 -6.59
CA ASN A 203 12.38 -23.66 -6.71
C ASN A 203 13.60 -22.87 -6.22
N LEU A 204 13.99 -23.07 -4.96
CA LEU A 204 15.09 -22.34 -4.33
C LEU A 204 16.45 -22.61 -5.01
N VAL A 205 16.60 -23.75 -5.70
CA VAL A 205 17.81 -24.06 -6.48
C VAL A 205 17.90 -23.13 -7.69
N GLU A 206 16.79 -22.94 -8.41
CA GLU A 206 16.74 -21.99 -9.52
C GLU A 206 16.88 -20.55 -9.01
N GLN A 207 16.21 -20.17 -7.92
CA GLN A 207 16.34 -18.86 -7.30
C GLN A 207 17.81 -18.53 -6.96
N SER A 208 18.55 -19.46 -6.39
CA SER A 208 19.95 -19.24 -6.01
C SER A 208 20.86 -18.93 -7.21
N LYS A 209 20.52 -19.42 -8.41
CA LYS A 209 21.27 -19.15 -9.65
C LYS A 209 21.13 -17.70 -10.13
N PHE A 210 20.02 -17.03 -9.78
CA PHE A 210 19.77 -15.65 -10.16
C PHE A 210 20.39 -14.62 -9.19
N GLY A 211 20.97 -15.04 -8.06
CA GLY A 211 21.66 -14.18 -7.11
C GLY A 211 20.74 -13.25 -6.31
N PHE A 212 19.41 -13.41 -6.37
CA PHE A 212 18.45 -12.62 -5.62
C PHE A 212 18.21 -13.22 -4.24
N THR A 213 18.16 -12.37 -3.21
CA THR A 213 17.79 -12.75 -1.83
C THR A 213 16.29 -12.77 -1.60
N HIS A 214 15.51 -12.25 -2.54
CA HIS A 214 14.05 -12.12 -2.48
C HIS A 214 13.42 -12.81 -3.68
N LEU A 215 12.17 -13.25 -3.54
CA LEU A 215 11.37 -13.74 -4.66
C LEU A 215 11.03 -12.58 -5.60
N ARG A 216 11.21 -12.79 -6.90
CA ARG A 216 10.80 -11.79 -7.88
C ARG A 216 9.27 -11.71 -7.96
N PRO A 217 8.71 -10.52 -8.27
CA PRO A 217 7.27 -10.36 -8.41
C PRO A 217 6.68 -11.32 -9.45
N LEU A 218 5.59 -11.98 -9.07
CA LEU A 218 4.84 -12.83 -9.97
C LEU A 218 3.71 -12.02 -10.62
N GLN A 219 3.62 -12.09 -11.95
CA GLN A 219 2.63 -11.35 -12.73
C GLN A 219 1.73 -12.33 -13.48
N ILE A 220 0.43 -12.06 -13.44
CA ILE A 220 -0.61 -12.82 -14.14
C ILE A 220 -1.56 -11.91 -14.88
N ALA A 221 -1.93 -12.27 -16.11
CA ALA A 221 -2.88 -11.54 -16.95
C ALA A 221 -4.11 -12.40 -17.22
N PHE A 222 -5.30 -11.82 -17.08
CA PHE A 222 -6.56 -12.52 -17.33
C PHE A 222 -7.71 -11.55 -17.69
N GLU A 223 -8.80 -12.12 -18.20
CA GLU A 223 -10.04 -11.38 -18.41
C GLU A 223 -11.10 -11.82 -17.39
N SER A 224 -11.73 -10.85 -16.74
CA SER A 224 -12.81 -11.08 -15.79
C SER A 224 -13.71 -9.85 -15.67
N PRO A 225 -15.03 -10.01 -15.62
CA PRO A 225 -15.93 -8.91 -15.34
C PRO A 225 -15.78 -8.40 -13.87
N LYS A 226 -15.27 -9.25 -12.97
CA LYS A 226 -15.04 -8.87 -11.58
C LYS A 226 -13.74 -8.11 -11.44
N PHE A 227 -13.81 -6.93 -10.83
CA PHE A 227 -12.63 -6.19 -10.38
C PHE A 227 -12.45 -6.47 -8.89
N MET A 228 -11.61 -7.45 -8.57
CA MET A 228 -11.44 -7.92 -7.20
C MET A 228 -10.00 -8.33 -6.91
N LEU A 229 -9.63 -8.28 -5.63
CA LEU A 229 -8.40 -8.84 -5.11
C LEU A 229 -8.73 -9.85 -3.99
N PRO A 230 -8.40 -11.14 -4.18
CA PRO A 230 -8.63 -12.16 -3.17
C PRO A 230 -7.63 -11.99 -2.00
N ILE A 231 -8.11 -11.56 -0.84
CA ILE A 231 -7.29 -11.37 0.37
C ILE A 231 -7.55 -12.40 1.46
N ARG A 232 -8.68 -13.10 1.41
CA ARG A 232 -9.12 -14.00 2.49
C ARG A 232 -8.18 -15.17 2.73
N LEU A 233 -7.54 -15.70 1.68
CA LEU A 233 -6.57 -16.78 1.87
C LEU A 233 -5.35 -16.31 2.66
N GLY A 234 -4.94 -15.07 2.53
CA GLY A 234 -3.85 -14.48 3.32
C GLY A 234 -4.11 -14.54 4.83
N THR A 235 -5.36 -14.36 5.25
CA THR A 235 -5.70 -14.37 6.68
C THR A 235 -5.57 -15.75 7.34
N VAL A 236 -5.55 -16.84 6.56
CA VAL A 236 -5.49 -18.21 7.10
C VAL A 236 -4.12 -18.54 7.72
N ASN A 237 -3.04 -17.94 7.21
CA ASN A 237 -1.68 -18.11 7.73
C ASN A 237 -1.26 -17.02 8.71
N ALA A 238 -2.10 -16.02 8.93
CA ALA A 238 -1.74 -14.83 9.70
C ALA A 238 -1.74 -15.10 11.21
N GLU A 239 -0.75 -14.57 11.92
CA GLU A 239 -0.71 -14.51 13.40
C GLU A 239 -1.25 -13.15 13.91
N GLY A 240 -2.09 -12.46 13.15
CA GLY A 240 -2.68 -11.15 13.47
C GLY A 240 -3.08 -10.38 12.22
N ALA A 241 -3.33 -9.09 12.38
CA ALA A 241 -3.62 -8.22 11.24
C ALA A 241 -2.41 -8.06 10.32
N GLN A 242 -2.67 -7.91 9.03
CA GLN A 242 -1.67 -7.85 7.97
C GLN A 242 -1.71 -6.50 7.26
N GLU A 243 -0.57 -6.07 6.71
CA GLU A 243 -0.44 -4.84 5.90
C GLU A 243 -0.43 -5.18 4.40
N LEU A 244 -1.16 -4.42 3.61
CA LEU A 244 -1.24 -4.59 2.16
C LEU A 244 -1.27 -3.24 1.47
N PHE A 245 -0.31 -3.02 0.56
CA PHE A 245 -0.29 -1.89 -0.35
C PHE A 245 -0.81 -2.32 -1.72
N ILE A 246 -1.78 -1.58 -2.24
CA ILE A 246 -2.42 -1.87 -3.51
C ILE A 246 -2.26 -0.67 -4.43
N TYR A 247 -1.58 -0.86 -5.54
CA TYR A 247 -1.41 0.14 -6.59
C TYR A 247 -2.32 -0.22 -7.75
N LEU A 248 -3.27 0.65 -8.07
CA LEU A 248 -4.23 0.43 -9.14
C LEU A 248 -3.92 1.42 -10.26
N LEU A 249 -3.59 0.87 -11.41
CA LEU A 249 -3.29 1.60 -12.64
C LEU A 249 -4.50 1.46 -13.55
N THR A 250 -5.18 2.57 -13.83
CA THR A 250 -6.41 2.61 -14.60
C THR A 250 -6.40 3.76 -15.60
N LYS A 251 -7.43 3.87 -16.42
CA LYS A 251 -7.48 4.86 -17.51
C LYS A 251 -8.41 6.02 -17.21
N GLN A 252 -9.52 5.77 -16.50
CA GLN A 252 -10.59 6.75 -16.35
C GLN A 252 -10.39 7.65 -15.13
N GLY A 253 -10.02 7.09 -13.99
CA GLY A 253 -9.84 7.84 -12.75
C GLY A 253 -9.58 6.96 -11.53
N ARG A 254 -9.82 7.51 -10.36
CA ARG A 254 -9.54 6.87 -9.09
C ARG A 254 -10.34 5.59 -8.88
N VAL A 255 -9.69 4.59 -8.30
CA VAL A 255 -10.33 3.34 -7.87
C VAL A 255 -10.73 3.42 -6.41
N GLU A 256 -11.90 2.89 -6.09
CA GLU A 256 -12.44 2.77 -4.74
C GLU A 256 -12.90 1.34 -4.48
N THR A 257 -12.96 0.94 -3.20
CA THR A 257 -13.60 -0.32 -2.80
C THR A 257 -15.11 -0.17 -2.76
N THR A 258 -15.85 -1.23 -3.16
CA THR A 258 -17.32 -1.22 -3.17
C THR A 258 -17.94 -1.89 -1.96
N ASN A 259 -17.22 -2.78 -1.29
CA ASN A 259 -17.68 -3.53 -0.13
C ASN A 259 -17.01 -3.11 1.19
N TYR A 260 -16.00 -2.25 1.14
CA TYR A 260 -15.39 -1.60 2.29
C TYR A 260 -15.31 -0.10 2.05
N ARG A 261 -15.28 0.69 3.12
CA ARG A 261 -15.18 2.14 3.01
C ARG A 261 -13.78 2.56 2.59
N THR A 262 -13.66 3.25 1.47
CA THR A 262 -12.42 3.94 1.08
C THR A 262 -12.34 5.29 1.82
N VAL A 263 -11.29 5.48 2.60
CA VAL A 263 -11.07 6.66 3.45
C VAL A 263 -9.80 7.37 3.02
N ARG A 264 -9.86 8.69 2.83
CA ARG A 264 -8.65 9.49 2.60
C ARG A 264 -7.90 9.66 3.90
N LEU A 265 -6.57 9.45 3.88
CA LEU A 265 -5.74 9.87 5.00
C LEU A 265 -5.79 11.39 5.18
N PRO A 266 -5.62 11.90 6.42
CA PRO A 266 -5.46 13.33 6.63
C PRO A 266 -4.32 13.89 5.78
N GLU A 267 -4.58 14.99 5.07
CA GLU A 267 -3.61 15.64 4.19
C GLU A 267 -3.36 17.09 4.57
N ALA A 268 -2.24 17.65 4.10
CA ALA A 268 -1.86 19.06 4.24
C ALA A 268 -1.84 19.55 5.71
N GLN A 269 -1.64 18.63 6.66
CA GLN A 269 -1.55 18.97 8.08
C GLN A 269 -0.17 19.54 8.41
N GLU A 270 -0.15 20.72 9.05
CA GLU A 270 1.09 21.28 9.60
C GLU A 270 1.49 20.51 10.87
N ILE A 271 2.72 20.01 10.90
CA ILE A 271 3.27 19.23 12.00
C ILE A 271 4.65 19.75 12.41
N PRO A 272 5.10 19.51 13.66
CA PRO A 272 6.38 20.01 14.16
C PRO A 272 7.57 19.54 13.34
N PHE A 273 8.53 20.43 13.14
CA PHE A 273 9.72 20.18 12.30
C PHE A 273 10.52 18.95 12.72
N TYR A 274 10.62 18.65 14.02
CA TYR A 274 11.40 17.49 14.51
C TYR A 274 10.87 16.13 14.02
N VAL A 275 9.63 16.09 13.50
CA VAL A 275 9.05 14.87 12.89
C VAL A 275 9.82 14.45 11.65
N LYS A 276 10.56 15.36 11.00
CA LYS A 276 11.39 15.04 9.83
C LYS A 276 12.30 13.83 10.08
N ASP A 277 12.98 13.81 11.22
CA ASP A 277 13.91 12.74 11.57
C ASP A 277 13.22 11.46 12.08
N LYS A 278 11.90 11.51 12.27
CA LYS A 278 11.06 10.41 12.79
C LYS A 278 9.87 10.11 11.87
N PHE A 279 9.98 10.44 10.58
CA PHE A 279 8.84 10.32 9.68
C PHE A 279 8.28 8.90 9.60
N GLY A 280 9.12 7.87 9.61
CA GLY A 280 8.67 6.48 9.62
C GLY A 280 7.81 6.13 10.85
N ASP A 281 8.23 6.58 12.05
CA ASP A 281 7.46 6.38 13.29
C ASP A 281 6.16 7.17 13.26
N PHE A 282 6.23 8.43 12.83
CA PHE A 282 5.05 9.28 12.66
C PHE A 282 4.01 8.63 11.73
N TYR A 283 4.44 8.18 10.55
CA TYR A 283 3.52 7.61 9.59
C TYR A 283 2.89 6.29 10.08
N ARG A 284 3.68 5.41 10.68
CA ARG A 284 3.19 4.15 11.27
C ARG A 284 2.12 4.41 12.34
N ASP A 285 2.39 5.37 13.24
CA ASP A 285 1.50 5.64 14.37
C ASP A 285 0.25 6.42 13.91
N LEU A 286 0.39 7.34 12.94
CA LEU A 286 -0.74 7.97 12.25
C LEU A 286 -1.63 6.91 11.60
N PHE A 287 -1.07 6.01 10.81
CA PHE A 287 -1.85 4.97 10.14
C PHE A 287 -2.58 4.08 11.16
N THR A 288 -1.88 3.68 12.23
CA THR A 288 -2.47 2.90 13.32
C THR A 288 -3.65 3.63 13.98
N GLU A 289 -3.53 4.93 14.18
CA GLU A 289 -4.62 5.72 14.75
C GLU A 289 -5.80 5.86 13.79
N GLN A 290 -5.56 6.03 12.47
CA GLN A 290 -6.63 6.06 11.47
C GLN A 290 -7.35 4.70 11.38
N VAL A 291 -6.63 3.58 11.41
CA VAL A 291 -7.21 2.23 11.43
C VAL A 291 -8.14 2.05 12.61
N LYS A 292 -7.74 2.47 13.82
CA LYS A 292 -8.60 2.43 15.01
C LYS A 292 -9.87 3.27 14.85
N ARG A 293 -9.77 4.50 14.29
CA ARG A 293 -10.91 5.40 14.07
C ARG A 293 -11.94 4.84 13.10
N GLU A 294 -11.49 4.07 12.14
CA GLU A 294 -12.37 3.35 11.19
C GLU A 294 -12.77 1.95 11.67
N SER A 295 -12.62 1.67 12.99
CA SER A 295 -12.99 0.38 13.60
C SER A 295 -12.35 -0.82 12.89
N GLU A 296 -11.10 -0.66 12.44
CA GLU A 296 -10.27 -1.65 11.76
C GLU A 296 -10.85 -2.18 10.42
N ARG A 297 -11.78 -1.42 9.79
CA ARG A 297 -12.48 -1.80 8.55
C ARG A 297 -12.27 -0.84 7.37
N GLY A 298 -11.38 0.13 7.52
CA GLY A 298 -11.08 1.12 6.49
C GLY A 298 -10.08 0.63 5.46
N VAL A 299 -10.29 1.02 4.21
CA VAL A 299 -9.30 0.95 3.13
C VAL A 299 -8.81 2.38 2.88
N PHE A 300 -7.53 2.65 3.13
CA PHE A 300 -7.02 4.01 3.18
C PHE A 300 -6.41 4.44 1.86
N LEU A 301 -6.91 5.56 1.32
CA LEU A 301 -6.34 6.21 0.15
C LEU A 301 -5.13 7.04 0.58
N GLU A 302 -3.96 6.71 0.05
CA GLU A 302 -2.69 7.42 0.27
C GLU A 302 -2.32 8.33 -0.89
N TYR A 303 -2.66 7.90 -2.11
CA TYR A 303 -2.32 8.61 -3.32
C TYR A 303 -3.36 8.35 -4.42
N ALA A 304 -3.73 9.39 -5.16
CA ALA A 304 -4.54 9.32 -6.36
C ALA A 304 -4.07 10.41 -7.32
N TRP A 305 -3.55 10.04 -8.49
CA TRP A 305 -2.89 11.02 -9.37
C TRP A 305 -3.04 10.66 -10.84
N ASP A 306 -3.39 11.67 -11.62
CA ASP A 306 -3.32 11.60 -13.07
C ASP A 306 -1.87 11.75 -13.53
N MET A 307 -1.26 10.65 -13.99
CA MET A 307 0.15 10.64 -14.41
C MET A 307 0.43 11.46 -15.68
N SER A 308 -0.59 12.05 -16.29
CA SER A 308 -0.41 13.04 -17.34
C SER A 308 0.06 14.39 -16.79
N TRP A 309 -0.05 14.59 -15.47
CA TRP A 309 0.39 15.80 -14.77
C TRP A 309 1.64 15.52 -13.95
N CYS A 310 2.57 16.47 -13.96
CA CYS A 310 3.73 16.43 -13.07
C CYS A 310 3.27 16.56 -11.61
N ASP A 311 3.71 15.65 -10.75
CA ASP A 311 3.65 15.85 -9.30
C ASP A 311 4.97 16.50 -8.84
N PRO A 312 4.98 17.80 -8.53
CA PRO A 312 6.23 18.51 -8.20
C PRO A 312 6.86 18.04 -6.88
N CYS A 313 6.10 17.29 -6.07
CA CYS A 313 6.57 16.75 -4.79
C CYS A 313 6.98 15.28 -4.87
N ALA A 314 6.74 14.60 -6.00
CA ALA A 314 7.06 13.20 -6.20
C ALA A 314 8.50 12.99 -6.68
N ALA A 315 8.91 11.72 -6.66
CA ALA A 315 10.05 11.23 -7.42
C ALA A 315 9.79 11.39 -8.94
N ASN A 316 10.78 11.06 -9.78
CA ASN A 316 10.56 11.03 -11.23
C ASN A 316 9.40 10.08 -11.57
N PRO A 317 8.52 10.45 -12.52
CA PRO A 317 7.43 9.58 -12.94
C PRO A 317 7.97 8.32 -13.61
N LEU A 318 7.21 7.22 -13.51
CA LEU A 318 7.54 5.98 -14.19
C LEU A 318 7.57 6.20 -15.72
N SER A 319 8.50 5.57 -16.38
CA SER A 319 8.57 5.55 -17.84
C SER A 319 7.45 4.69 -18.46
N THR A 320 7.23 4.85 -19.75
CA THR A 320 6.28 4.01 -20.50
C THR A 320 6.64 2.52 -20.43
N GLU A 321 7.94 2.22 -20.46
CA GLU A 321 8.48 0.86 -20.37
C GLU A 321 8.23 0.26 -18.98
N GLU A 322 8.43 1.03 -17.92
CA GLU A 322 8.14 0.61 -16.54
C GLU A 322 6.63 0.37 -16.35
N LEU A 323 5.78 1.28 -16.84
CA LEU A 323 4.34 1.06 -16.78
C LEU A 323 3.88 -0.16 -17.59
N ARG A 324 4.49 -0.40 -18.76
CA ARG A 324 4.21 -1.60 -19.55
C ARG A 324 4.65 -2.86 -18.80
N SER A 325 5.80 -2.84 -18.14
CA SER A 325 6.28 -3.97 -17.34
C SER A 325 5.37 -4.25 -16.13
N LEU A 326 4.62 -3.25 -15.64
CA LEU A 326 3.56 -3.40 -14.63
C LEU A 326 2.21 -3.83 -15.21
N GLY A 327 2.12 -4.04 -16.52
CA GLY A 327 0.91 -4.52 -17.19
C GLY A 327 0.00 -3.45 -17.78
N VAL A 328 0.47 -2.21 -17.91
CA VAL A 328 -0.28 -1.14 -18.60
C VAL A 328 -0.21 -1.36 -20.12
N PHE A 329 -1.13 -2.12 -20.67
CA PHE A 329 -1.12 -2.57 -22.07
C PHE A 329 -1.76 -1.57 -23.05
N TRP A 330 -2.53 -0.61 -22.60
CA TRP A 330 -3.26 0.34 -23.45
C TRP A 330 -2.42 1.50 -23.98
N GLN A 331 -1.16 1.59 -23.60
CA GLN A 331 -0.23 2.60 -24.13
C GLN A 331 0.38 2.22 -25.49
N ASP A 332 0.34 0.95 -25.87
CA ASP A 332 0.92 0.47 -27.13
C ASP A 332 0.28 1.13 -28.37
N ASN A 333 -1.02 1.40 -28.31
CA ASN A 333 -1.75 2.03 -29.40
C ASN A 333 -1.39 3.52 -29.62
N GLN A 334 -0.71 4.17 -28.67
CA GLN A 334 -0.32 5.58 -28.83
C GLN A 334 0.99 5.75 -29.57
N ASN A 335 1.90 4.79 -29.49
CA ASN A 335 3.19 4.83 -30.18
C ASN A 335 3.09 4.69 -31.70
N GLU A 336 2.06 4.02 -32.22
CA GLU A 336 1.84 3.89 -33.66
C GLU A 336 1.33 5.21 -34.32
N MET A 337 0.53 6.00 -33.59
CA MET A 337 0.01 7.27 -34.09
C MET A 337 1.05 8.43 -34.06
N GLN A 338 2.18 8.28 -33.37
CA GLN A 338 3.09 9.39 -33.09
C GLN A 338 4.44 9.31 -33.81
N ARG A 339 4.65 8.35 -34.71
CA ARG A 339 5.91 8.22 -35.49
C ARG A 339 6.26 9.41 -36.38
N GLY A 340 5.58 10.54 -36.28
CA GLY A 340 5.82 11.76 -37.07
C GLY A 340 5.89 13.08 -36.28
N LYS A 341 5.76 13.08 -34.94
CA LYS A 341 5.77 14.34 -34.16
C LYS A 341 6.94 14.38 -33.18
N ALA A 342 7.56 15.56 -33.10
CA ALA A 342 8.66 15.86 -32.19
C ALA A 342 8.33 15.49 -30.73
N PHE A 343 9.35 15.02 -30.03
CA PHE A 343 9.32 14.56 -28.64
C PHE A 343 8.66 15.64 -27.74
N SER A 344 7.39 15.44 -27.43
CA SER A 344 6.73 16.12 -26.32
C SER A 344 6.76 15.14 -25.15
N PRO A 345 7.12 15.52 -23.94
CA PRO A 345 6.89 14.69 -22.77
C PRO A 345 5.38 14.60 -22.57
N GLN A 346 4.73 13.72 -23.35
CA GLN A 346 3.29 13.53 -23.26
C GLN A 346 3.00 12.74 -22.01
N GLY A 347 2.18 13.33 -21.17
CA GLY A 347 1.66 12.75 -19.97
C GLY A 347 1.05 11.39 -20.26
N GLN A 348 1.34 10.44 -19.41
CA GLN A 348 0.93 9.06 -19.56
C GLN A 348 -0.56 8.98 -19.24
N ASN A 349 -1.38 8.39 -20.14
CA ASN A 349 -2.82 8.22 -19.89
C ASN A 349 -3.08 7.08 -18.90
N VAL A 350 -2.59 7.28 -17.68
CA VAL A 350 -2.71 6.37 -16.55
C VAL A 350 -3.11 7.18 -15.32
N PHE A 351 -4.11 6.70 -14.61
CA PHE A 351 -4.46 7.21 -13.29
C PHE A 351 -3.97 6.20 -12.26
N LEU A 352 -3.08 6.63 -11.36
CA LEU A 352 -2.55 5.82 -10.28
C LEU A 352 -3.38 6.06 -9.01
N THR A 353 -3.88 4.97 -8.41
CA THR A 353 -4.47 4.98 -7.07
C THR A 353 -3.65 4.07 -6.17
N ARG A 354 -3.19 4.57 -5.02
CA ARG A 354 -2.55 3.77 -3.97
C ARG A 354 -3.47 3.67 -2.77
N LEU A 355 -3.76 2.42 -2.41
CA LEU A 355 -4.54 2.08 -1.22
C LEU A 355 -3.65 1.35 -0.22
N HIS A 356 -3.85 1.60 1.08
CA HIS A 356 -3.21 0.90 2.17
C HIS A 356 -4.27 0.25 3.05
N VAL A 357 -4.10 -1.02 3.36
CA VAL A 357 -5.08 -1.81 4.13
C VAL A 357 -4.35 -2.56 5.25
N ARG A 358 -4.86 -2.45 6.47
CA ARG A 358 -4.53 -3.39 7.56
C ARG A 358 -5.73 -4.28 7.75
N TYR A 359 -5.59 -5.59 7.54
CA TYR A 359 -6.71 -6.51 7.52
C TYR A 359 -6.46 -7.81 8.26
N ASP A 360 -7.53 -8.39 8.79
CA ASP A 360 -7.58 -9.71 9.38
C ASP A 360 -8.93 -10.40 9.05
N ALA A 361 -9.07 -11.65 9.45
CA ALA A 361 -10.28 -12.43 9.16
C ALA A 361 -11.56 -11.91 9.85
N ALA A 362 -11.43 -11.17 10.97
CA ALA A 362 -12.58 -10.65 11.72
C ALA A 362 -13.14 -9.36 11.10
N HIS A 363 -12.26 -8.47 10.64
CA HIS A 363 -12.65 -7.17 10.14
C HIS A 363 -12.83 -7.16 8.62
N PHE A 364 -12.15 -8.08 7.90
CA PHE A 364 -12.25 -8.26 6.45
C PHE A 364 -12.69 -9.69 6.08
N PRO A 365 -13.95 -10.07 6.36
CA PRO A 365 -14.49 -11.40 6.05
C PRO A 365 -14.67 -11.66 4.55
N GLU A 366 -14.58 -10.64 3.71
CA GLU A 366 -14.72 -10.71 2.25
C GLU A 366 -13.45 -10.24 1.53
N ASP A 367 -13.33 -10.63 0.28
CA ASP A 367 -12.29 -10.13 -0.62
C ASP A 367 -12.54 -8.66 -0.98
N LEU A 368 -11.50 -7.94 -1.38
CA LEU A 368 -11.66 -6.56 -1.82
C LEU A 368 -12.32 -6.52 -3.21
N MET A 369 -13.44 -5.82 -3.30
CA MET A 369 -14.12 -5.55 -4.55
C MET A 369 -13.91 -4.08 -4.91
N PHE A 370 -13.56 -3.81 -6.17
CA PHE A 370 -13.22 -2.48 -6.64
C PHE A 370 -14.15 -1.97 -7.72
N GLN A 371 -14.17 -0.65 -7.86
CA GLN A 371 -14.72 0.05 -9.02
C GLN A 371 -13.77 1.18 -9.44
N GLU A 372 -13.57 1.32 -10.74
CA GLU A 372 -12.98 2.51 -11.33
C GLU A 372 -14.05 3.60 -11.39
N THR A 373 -13.73 4.78 -10.88
CA THR A 373 -14.63 5.94 -10.93
C THR A 373 -14.17 6.92 -12.01
N SER A 374 -15.01 7.92 -12.32
CA SER A 374 -14.62 9.04 -13.16
C SER A 374 -13.95 10.19 -12.41
N ASP A 375 -13.67 10.02 -11.11
CA ASP A 375 -13.01 11.04 -10.30
C ASP A 375 -11.51 11.09 -10.64
N ARG A 376 -11.09 12.20 -11.22
CA ARG A 376 -9.69 12.50 -11.58
C ARG A 376 -9.06 13.57 -10.68
N ASN A 377 -9.65 13.85 -9.53
CA ASN A 377 -9.05 14.78 -8.57
C ASN A 377 -7.79 14.16 -7.97
N ASN A 378 -6.70 14.91 -8.09
CA ASN A 378 -5.43 14.50 -7.50
C ASN A 378 -5.50 14.56 -5.98
N PHE A 379 -4.93 13.56 -5.32
CA PHE A 379 -4.81 13.43 -3.88
C PHE A 379 -3.45 12.86 -3.50
N GLN A 380 -2.85 13.39 -2.46
CA GLN A 380 -1.60 12.89 -1.92
C GLN A 380 -1.60 13.06 -0.40
N ALA A 381 -1.36 11.98 0.32
CA ALA A 381 -1.11 12.03 1.76
C ALA A 381 0.25 12.73 1.99
N ARG A 382 0.19 14.03 2.28
CA ARG A 382 1.37 14.87 2.53
C ARG A 382 1.20 15.66 3.81
N TYR A 383 2.32 15.89 4.49
CA TYR A 383 2.37 16.58 5.76
C TYR A 383 3.34 17.74 5.65
N VAL A 384 3.00 18.86 6.25
CA VAL A 384 3.69 20.14 6.05
C VAL A 384 4.64 20.41 7.21
N LEU A 385 5.91 20.59 6.88
CA LEU A 385 6.90 21.16 7.78
C LEU A 385 7.12 22.62 7.37
N ARG A 386 6.95 23.53 8.30
CA ARG A 386 7.12 24.94 8.03
C ARG A 386 8.31 25.50 8.79
N HIS A 387 9.32 25.95 8.05
CA HIS A 387 10.50 26.61 8.61
C HIS A 387 10.15 28.03 9.03
N PRO A 388 10.30 28.40 10.31
CA PRO A 388 10.05 29.75 10.73
C PRO A 388 11.11 30.70 10.20
N TRP A 389 10.69 31.94 9.91
CA TRP A 389 11.64 33.00 9.66
C TRP A 389 12.43 33.32 10.93
N THR A 390 13.76 33.40 10.80
CA THR A 390 14.71 33.59 11.91
C THR A 390 15.44 34.95 11.89
N GLY A 391 15.02 35.87 11.03
CA GLY A 391 15.62 37.18 10.93
C GLY A 391 15.43 38.05 12.18
N THR A 392 16.34 39.01 12.34
CA THR A 392 16.42 39.89 13.52
C THR A 392 15.73 41.24 13.31
N GLU A 393 15.18 41.50 12.12
CA GLU A 393 14.49 42.75 11.79
C GLU A 393 13.36 43.01 12.79
N ASP A 394 13.26 44.29 13.19
CA ASP A 394 12.27 44.73 14.18
C ASP A 394 11.27 45.72 13.53
N CYS A 395 10.28 45.17 12.88
CA CYS A 395 9.11 45.88 12.36
C CYS A 395 7.84 45.39 13.03
N SER A 396 6.78 46.16 12.96
CA SER A 396 5.49 45.77 13.57
C SER A 396 4.97 44.41 13.09
N ALA A 397 5.20 44.07 11.80
CA ALA A 397 4.86 42.79 11.22
C ALA A 397 5.70 41.64 11.80
N ALA A 398 6.98 41.86 12.11
CA ALA A 398 7.83 40.84 12.74
C ALA A 398 7.39 40.54 14.19
N THR A 399 6.93 41.55 14.94
CA THR A 399 6.39 41.33 16.27
C THR A 399 5.10 40.53 16.23
N ALA A 400 4.17 40.85 15.32
CA ALA A 400 2.95 40.09 15.10
C ALA A 400 3.25 38.64 14.65
N TYR A 401 4.20 38.46 13.74
CA TYR A 401 4.65 37.14 13.29
C TYR A 401 5.16 36.26 14.44
N ARG A 402 6.01 36.79 15.33
CA ARG A 402 6.55 36.03 16.48
C ARG A 402 5.43 35.57 17.43
N GLN A 403 4.37 36.38 17.60
CA GLN A 403 3.20 35.97 18.37
C GLN A 403 2.44 34.84 17.63
N GLN A 404 2.16 35.00 16.36
CA GLN A 404 1.48 33.99 15.54
C GLN A 404 2.29 32.67 15.45
N LEU A 405 3.63 32.75 15.47
CA LEU A 405 4.48 31.57 15.47
C LEU A 405 4.28 30.71 16.73
N ARG A 406 4.10 31.32 17.90
CA ARG A 406 3.79 30.58 19.15
C ARG A 406 2.45 29.86 19.03
N ASP A 407 1.41 30.55 18.56
CA ASP A 407 0.09 29.95 18.38
C ASP A 407 0.09 28.84 17.32
N ARG A 408 0.92 28.97 16.27
CA ARG A 408 1.15 27.94 15.25
C ARG A 408 1.80 26.72 15.87
N SER A 409 2.89 26.88 16.61
CA SER A 409 3.60 25.79 17.25
C SER A 409 2.71 24.98 18.20
N GLU A 410 1.83 25.64 18.94
CA GLU A 410 0.83 24.94 19.77
C GLU A 410 -0.18 24.17 18.90
N ARG A 411 -0.66 24.75 17.80
CA ARG A 411 -1.55 24.04 16.87
C ARG A 411 -0.87 22.83 16.25
N GLU A 412 0.40 22.96 15.81
CA GLU A 412 1.20 21.85 15.28
C GLU A 412 1.35 20.72 16.30
N ALA A 413 1.60 21.06 17.58
CA ALA A 413 1.69 20.08 18.66
C ALA A 413 0.37 19.31 18.86
N HIS A 414 -0.75 20.02 18.87
CA HIS A 414 -2.08 19.41 18.98
C HIS A 414 -2.44 18.57 17.74
N THR A 415 -2.09 19.05 16.56
CA THR A 415 -2.28 18.32 15.30
C THR A 415 -1.52 17.00 15.35
N LEU A 416 -0.24 17.03 15.74
CA LEU A 416 0.58 15.82 15.85
C LEU A 416 0.00 14.83 16.86
N ALA A 417 -0.38 15.29 18.05
CA ALA A 417 -1.01 14.45 19.07
C ALA A 417 -2.31 13.81 18.57
N ASN A 418 -3.14 14.58 17.86
CA ASN A 418 -4.39 14.09 17.29
C ASN A 418 -4.16 13.08 16.15
N LEU A 419 -3.15 13.28 15.30
CA LEU A 419 -2.86 12.39 14.19
C LEU A 419 -2.29 11.03 14.64
N THR A 420 -1.46 11.02 15.70
CA THR A 420 -0.65 9.85 16.08
C THR A 420 -1.06 9.22 17.40
N GLY A 421 -1.85 9.91 18.23
CA GLY A 421 -2.10 9.52 19.62
C GLY A 421 -0.90 9.76 20.55
N TRP A 422 0.16 10.43 20.12
CA TRP A 422 1.33 10.72 20.95
C TRP A 422 0.99 11.69 22.10
N ASN A 423 1.71 11.54 23.22
CA ASN A 423 1.48 12.37 24.38
C ASN A 423 1.81 13.84 24.11
N ILE A 424 0.85 14.74 24.30
CA ILE A 424 1.00 16.17 24.03
C ILE A 424 2.10 16.84 24.89
N GLY A 425 2.31 16.37 26.13
CA GLY A 425 3.37 16.86 27.01
C GLY A 425 4.77 16.52 26.49
N GLU A 426 4.95 15.33 25.95
CA GLU A 426 6.20 14.91 25.32
C GLU A 426 6.46 15.66 24.02
N ILE A 427 5.42 15.90 23.22
CA ILE A 427 5.50 16.71 21.99
C ILE A 427 5.95 18.13 22.34
N ARG A 428 5.27 18.79 23.28
CA ARG A 428 5.64 20.14 23.74
C ARG A 428 7.08 20.20 24.27
N LYS A 429 7.51 19.17 25.00
CA LYS A 429 8.90 19.08 25.48
C LYS A 429 9.89 18.97 24.32
N ALA A 430 9.59 18.14 23.33
CA ALA A 430 10.43 17.98 22.13
C ALA A 430 10.51 19.27 21.29
N MET A 431 9.45 20.07 21.29
CA MET A 431 9.39 21.38 20.61
C MET A 431 9.97 22.53 21.48
N ASN A 432 10.45 22.26 22.70
CA ASN A 432 10.86 23.28 23.67
C ASN A 432 9.74 24.29 24.05
N LEU A 433 8.47 23.88 23.94
CA LEU A 433 7.30 24.68 24.32
C LEU A 433 6.95 24.54 25.81
N ALA A 434 7.70 23.78 26.59
CA ALA A 434 7.40 23.37 27.96
C ALA A 434 7.35 24.50 29.00
N SER A 435 7.64 25.75 28.61
CA SER A 435 7.62 26.93 29.50
C SER A 435 6.37 27.81 29.35
N LEU A 436 5.43 27.45 28.49
CA LEU A 436 4.18 28.19 28.37
C LEU A 436 3.15 27.59 29.36
N PRO A 437 2.53 28.37 30.27
CA PRO A 437 1.40 27.87 31.04
C PRO A 437 0.35 27.35 30.06
N ALA A 438 -0.18 26.16 30.32
CA ALA A 438 -1.28 25.60 29.53
C ALA A 438 -2.39 26.64 29.52
N GLY A 439 -2.61 27.27 28.36
CA GLY A 439 -3.77 28.14 28.19
C GLY A 439 -4.99 27.26 28.44
N GLU A 440 -5.80 27.62 29.43
CA GLU A 440 -7.07 26.96 29.67
C GLU A 440 -7.80 26.88 28.32
N ASP A 441 -8.08 25.68 27.84
CA ASP A 441 -8.94 25.45 26.69
C ASP A 441 -10.33 26.04 27.02
N LYS A 442 -10.48 27.32 26.74
CA LYS A 442 -11.76 27.99 26.94
C LYS A 442 -12.78 27.27 26.08
N LYS A 443 -13.71 26.59 26.73
CA LYS A 443 -14.84 25.93 26.09
C LYS A 443 -15.52 26.91 25.15
N TRP A 444 -16.04 26.45 24.03
CA TRP A 444 -16.62 27.32 22.97
C TRP A 444 -17.59 28.37 23.51
N TYR A 445 -18.38 28.05 24.55
CA TYR A 445 -19.32 28.97 25.21
C TYR A 445 -18.62 30.03 26.07
N GLN A 446 -17.41 29.81 26.56
CA GLN A 446 -16.64 30.82 27.29
C GLN A 446 -16.10 31.91 26.37
N ARG A 447 -15.98 31.62 25.07
CA ARG A 447 -15.58 32.59 24.04
C ARG A 447 -16.70 33.53 23.64
N LEU A 448 -17.97 33.19 23.94
CA LEU A 448 -19.15 34.04 23.65
C LEU A 448 -19.25 35.24 24.57
N TRP A 449 -18.63 35.19 25.73
CA TRP A 449 -18.81 36.19 26.79
C TRP A 449 -17.52 36.97 27.11
N THR A 450 -16.43 36.79 26.36
CA THR A 450 -15.23 37.62 26.46
C THR A 450 -15.30 38.71 25.39
N ASN A 451 -15.68 39.94 25.80
CA ASN A 451 -15.48 41.15 25.00
C ASN A 451 -14.01 41.50 24.89
#